data_975f38166fd7aef0bb59794cfe38aec3
#
_entry.id   975f38166fd7aef0bb59794cfe38aec3
#
_cell.length_a   1.000
_cell.length_b   1.000
_cell.length_c   1.000
_cell.angle_alpha   90.00
_cell.angle_beta   90.00
_cell.angle_gamma   90.00
#
_symmetry.space_group_name_H-M   'P 1'
#
loop_
_entity.id
_entity.type
_entity.pdbx_description
1 polymer ?
#
loop_
_entity_poly.entity_id
_entity_poly.type
_entity_poly.pdbx_seq_one_letter_code
_entity_poly.pdbx_strand_id
1 'polypeptide(L)'
;FYNQFMSKAIKKAIDLGDGRVITLETGKLAKQADGAVELRLGDTMLLATVVTAKEAGEGVDFMPLQVEYKEKYSSFGRFPGGFLKREGRASDYEILTSRLVDRVLRPLFPDNYHADTFVQITMYSSDGKTMPDALAGLAASAALAVSDIPFNGPISEVRVARVEGEWVIDPTFEQVEKADLELMVGATYDNIMMVEGEMNEVSEAELLEALRVAHDAIKVQCKAQMELAEEVGSTVKREYCHEVNDEDLRKDVREKCYDKAYAIAKAGCADKHWRADSFAAICDEYIESIPEEEREEKTPLVKRYYHDVEKEAMRRCVLDEGVRLDGRKTTQIRPIWCEVDYLNGPHGSAVFTRGETQALATVTLGTKLDEKIVDDVLTQGHDRFLLHYNFPPFSTGEAKPVRSVGRREIGHGNLAHRALKRMFPEDFPYVCRIVSDILESNGSSSMATVCAGTLSLLDAGVKM
;
A
#
# COMPACT_ATOMS: atom_id res chain seq x y z
N PHE A 1 48.16 7.78 -3.14
CA PHE A 1 47.34 7.64 -1.92
C PHE A 1 45.84 7.94 -2.18
N TYR A 2 45.46 8.82 -3.12
CA TYR A 2 44.06 9.17 -3.40
C TYR A 2 43.30 8.06 -4.14
N ASN A 3 43.95 7.27 -4.99
CA ASN A 3 43.31 6.23 -5.81
C ASN A 3 43.04 4.90 -5.07
N GLN A 4 43.53 4.72 -3.86
CA GLN A 4 43.35 3.48 -3.09
C GLN A 4 42.09 3.45 -2.23
N PHE A 5 41.39 4.60 -2.13
CA PHE A 5 40.13 4.75 -1.38
C PHE A 5 38.90 4.94 -2.24
N MET A 6 39.00 5.02 -3.56
CA MET A 6 37.83 5.02 -4.44
C MET A 6 37.25 3.61 -4.47
N SER A 7 36.14 3.42 -3.75
CA SER A 7 35.31 2.24 -3.90
C SER A 7 34.96 2.05 -5.37
N LYS A 8 35.06 0.84 -5.91
CA LYS A 8 34.53 0.51 -7.24
C LYS A 8 33.02 0.70 -7.21
N ALA A 9 32.56 1.90 -7.53
CA ALA A 9 31.16 2.16 -7.77
C ALA A 9 30.73 1.41 -9.04
N ILE A 10 29.65 0.64 -8.95
CA ILE A 10 29.04 -0.04 -10.09
C ILE A 10 27.82 0.75 -10.51
N LYS A 11 27.73 1.05 -11.81
CA LYS A 11 26.66 1.86 -12.38
C LYS A 11 25.89 1.10 -13.45
N LYS A 12 24.58 1.26 -13.47
CA LYS A 12 23.68 0.79 -14.51
C LYS A 12 22.84 1.92 -15.04
N ALA A 13 22.76 2.05 -16.35
CA ALA A 13 21.90 3.04 -17.02
C ALA A 13 20.66 2.35 -17.59
N ILE A 14 19.52 3.01 -17.48
CA ILE A 14 18.22 2.59 -17.98
C ILE A 14 17.69 3.70 -18.89
N ASP A 15 17.61 3.44 -20.19
CA ASP A 15 17.03 4.37 -21.17
C ASP A 15 15.49 4.27 -21.09
N LEU A 16 14.82 5.40 -20.92
CA LEU A 16 13.36 5.49 -20.92
C LEU A 16 12.74 5.54 -22.32
N GLY A 17 13.59 5.62 -23.37
CA GLY A 17 13.14 5.65 -24.77
C GLY A 17 12.74 7.04 -25.29
N ASP A 18 12.80 8.06 -24.46
CA ASP A 18 12.47 9.46 -24.78
C ASP A 18 13.65 10.42 -24.61
N GLY A 19 14.87 9.87 -24.50
CA GLY A 19 16.10 10.60 -24.27
C GLY A 19 16.43 10.84 -22.80
N ARG A 20 15.56 10.46 -21.86
CA ARG A 20 15.87 10.47 -20.43
C ARG A 20 16.50 9.15 -20.03
N VAL A 21 17.47 9.20 -19.12
CA VAL A 21 18.20 8.03 -18.62
C VAL A 21 18.18 8.01 -17.10
N ILE A 22 17.70 6.92 -16.53
CA ILE A 22 17.86 6.64 -15.09
C ILE A 22 19.20 5.97 -14.88
N THR A 23 19.95 6.39 -13.86
CA THR A 23 21.20 5.76 -13.44
C THR A 23 21.05 5.16 -12.05
N LEU A 24 21.39 3.89 -11.90
CA LEU A 24 21.53 3.21 -10.60
C LEU A 24 23.02 3.08 -10.30
N GLU A 25 23.44 3.52 -9.11
CA GLU A 25 24.85 3.40 -8.64
C GLU A 25 24.88 2.78 -7.25
N THR A 26 25.75 1.80 -7.04
CA THR A 26 25.97 1.15 -5.75
C THR A 26 27.45 1.07 -5.39
N GLY A 27 27.76 0.81 -4.11
CA GLY A 27 29.13 0.63 -3.61
C GLY A 27 29.85 1.93 -3.22
N LYS A 28 29.20 3.10 -3.35
CA LYS A 28 29.77 4.43 -3.04
C LYS A 28 29.28 4.98 -1.71
N LEU A 29 27.96 5.02 -1.50
CA LEU A 29 27.31 5.58 -0.33
C LEU A 29 26.76 4.50 0.60
N ALA A 30 26.55 4.85 1.86
CA ALA A 30 25.86 4.05 2.88
C ALA A 30 26.35 2.57 2.99
N LYS A 31 27.66 2.35 3.02
CA LYS A 31 28.31 1.02 2.98
C LYS A 31 28.05 0.13 4.21
N GLN A 32 27.42 0.66 5.27
CA GLN A 32 27.04 -0.14 6.44
C GLN A 32 25.63 -0.74 6.32
N ALA A 33 24.83 -0.30 5.35
CA ALA A 33 23.58 -0.94 5.03
C ALA A 33 23.81 -2.29 4.33
N ASP A 34 22.88 -3.22 4.46
CA ASP A 34 22.92 -4.50 3.74
C ASP A 34 22.86 -4.29 2.22
N GLY A 35 22.10 -3.28 1.78
CA GLY A 35 22.06 -2.80 0.40
C GLY A 35 21.84 -1.30 0.33
N ALA A 36 22.50 -0.63 -0.61
CA ALA A 36 22.36 0.80 -0.85
C ALA A 36 22.50 1.12 -2.33
N VAL A 37 21.56 1.90 -2.87
CA VAL A 37 21.57 2.34 -4.27
C VAL A 37 21.25 3.82 -4.35
N GLU A 38 22.07 4.56 -5.07
CA GLU A 38 21.80 5.91 -5.55
C GLU A 38 21.10 5.80 -6.90
N LEU A 39 19.92 6.41 -7.01
CA LEU A 39 19.16 6.52 -8.25
C LEU A 39 19.15 7.98 -8.70
N ARG A 40 19.43 8.22 -9.97
CA ARG A 40 19.35 9.55 -10.58
C ARG A 40 18.51 9.55 -11.84
N LEU A 41 17.69 10.59 -11.98
CA LEU A 41 17.04 10.98 -13.22
C LEU A 41 17.21 12.51 -13.37
N GLY A 42 18.03 12.94 -14.30
CA GLY A 42 18.45 14.35 -14.38
C GLY A 42 19.15 14.79 -13.09
N ASP A 43 18.73 15.91 -12.51
CA ASP A 43 19.25 16.43 -11.24
C ASP A 43 18.50 15.86 -10.01
N THR A 44 17.47 15.07 -10.20
CA THR A 44 16.76 14.40 -9.10
C THR A 44 17.53 13.16 -8.66
N MET A 45 17.81 13.06 -7.37
CA MET A 45 18.59 11.98 -6.76
C MET A 45 17.90 11.41 -5.52
N LEU A 46 17.69 10.10 -5.54
CA LEU A 46 17.23 9.31 -4.40
C LEU A 46 18.37 8.41 -3.91
N LEU A 47 18.49 8.26 -2.59
CA LEU A 47 19.28 7.21 -1.97
C LEU A 47 18.32 6.24 -1.29
N ALA A 48 18.33 4.98 -1.73
CA ALA A 48 17.62 3.90 -1.07
C ALA A 48 18.61 3.02 -0.30
N THR A 49 18.25 2.68 0.93
CA THR A 49 19.00 1.77 1.78
C THR A 49 18.09 0.71 2.34
N VAL A 50 18.61 -0.49 2.53
CA VAL A 50 17.91 -1.57 3.22
C VAL A 50 18.82 -2.17 4.28
N VAL A 51 18.23 -2.42 5.45
CA VAL A 51 18.89 -3.09 6.58
C VAL A 51 17.90 -4.09 7.16
N THR A 52 18.37 -5.30 7.44
CA THR A 52 17.58 -6.32 8.13
C THR A 52 18.30 -6.83 9.37
N ALA A 53 17.52 -7.19 10.40
CA ALA A 53 18.07 -7.87 11.56
C ALA A 53 18.66 -9.23 11.15
N LYS A 54 19.63 -9.73 11.91
CA LYS A 54 20.25 -11.02 11.63
C LYS A 54 19.32 -12.19 11.94
N GLU A 55 18.51 -12.03 12.99
CA GLU A 55 17.59 -13.04 13.49
C GLU A 55 16.19 -12.46 13.60
N ALA A 56 15.19 -13.32 13.55
CA ALA A 56 13.81 -12.95 13.83
C ALA A 56 13.61 -12.60 15.31
N GLY A 57 12.72 -11.67 15.60
CA GLY A 57 12.28 -11.39 16.96
C GLY A 57 11.55 -12.60 17.57
N GLU A 58 11.63 -12.76 18.88
CA GLU A 58 10.95 -13.85 19.60
C GLU A 58 9.42 -13.75 19.40
N GLY A 59 8.79 -14.83 18.95
CA GLY A 59 7.35 -14.92 18.75
C GLY A 59 6.81 -14.13 17.53
N VAL A 60 7.68 -13.65 16.64
CA VAL A 60 7.26 -13.01 15.40
C VAL A 60 6.95 -14.06 14.34
N ASP A 61 5.73 -14.05 13.82
CA ASP A 61 5.20 -14.99 12.82
C ASP A 61 4.77 -14.31 11.50
N PHE A 62 5.22 -13.09 11.27
CA PHE A 62 4.94 -12.29 10.07
C PHE A 62 6.20 -11.58 9.59
N MET A 63 6.16 -11.00 8.39
CA MET A 63 7.24 -10.17 7.84
C MET A 63 7.17 -8.73 8.40
N PRO A 64 8.06 -8.34 9.34
CA PRO A 64 8.07 -7.00 9.95
C PRO A 64 8.82 -6.01 9.04
N LEU A 65 8.22 -5.67 7.90
CA LEU A 65 8.74 -4.69 6.95
C LEU A 65 8.28 -3.28 7.31
N GLN A 66 9.21 -2.34 7.35
CA GLN A 66 8.93 -0.92 7.43
C GLN A 66 9.57 -0.19 6.25
N VAL A 67 8.76 0.48 5.46
CA VAL A 67 9.20 1.33 4.36
C VAL A 67 8.98 2.79 4.74
N GLU A 68 10.02 3.61 4.53
CA GLU A 68 9.97 5.05 4.74
C GLU A 68 10.51 5.78 3.51
N TYR A 69 9.71 6.72 3.01
CA TYR A 69 10.11 7.67 1.99
C TYR A 69 10.17 9.07 2.60
N LYS A 70 11.22 9.82 2.31
CA LYS A 70 11.43 11.18 2.82
C LYS A 70 11.97 12.11 1.77
N GLU A 71 11.46 13.35 1.78
CA GLU A 71 11.99 14.46 1.01
C GLU A 71 12.68 15.46 1.91
N LYS A 72 13.93 15.81 1.58
CA LYS A 72 14.67 16.83 2.30
C LYS A 72 14.38 18.20 1.69
N TYR A 73 14.03 19.20 2.50
CA TYR A 73 13.90 20.58 2.02
C TYR A 73 15.20 21.10 1.40
N SER A 74 16.33 20.65 1.92
CA SER A 74 17.66 20.96 1.36
C SER A 74 17.86 20.41 -0.06
N SER A 75 17.12 19.38 -0.48
CA SER A 75 17.19 18.82 -1.84
C SER A 75 16.78 19.80 -2.93
N PHE A 76 15.97 20.78 -2.57
CA PHE A 76 15.47 21.85 -3.45
C PHE A 76 15.87 23.25 -2.94
N GLY A 77 16.90 23.33 -2.09
CA GLY A 77 17.43 24.60 -1.58
C GLY A 77 16.45 25.39 -0.70
N ARG A 78 15.49 24.72 -0.05
CA ARG A 78 14.44 25.34 0.77
C ARG A 78 14.61 25.07 2.27
N PHE A 79 14.00 25.92 3.08
CA PHE A 79 13.86 25.70 4.52
C PHE A 79 12.48 25.17 4.85
N PRO A 80 12.35 24.24 5.83
CA PRO A 80 11.05 23.86 6.37
C PRO A 80 10.30 25.07 6.94
N GLY A 81 8.98 25.13 6.72
CA GLY A 81 8.13 26.26 7.14
C GLY A 81 7.93 26.38 8.65
N GLY A 82 8.06 25.27 9.41
CA GLY A 82 7.82 25.25 10.84
C GLY A 82 8.80 26.07 11.68
N PHE A 83 8.46 26.34 12.94
CA PHE A 83 9.25 27.16 13.87
C PHE A 83 10.69 26.66 14.05
N LEU A 84 10.89 25.34 14.17
CA LEU A 84 12.22 24.75 14.38
C LEU A 84 13.08 24.70 13.11
N LYS A 85 12.53 25.04 11.94
CA LYS A 85 13.22 24.94 10.64
C LYS A 85 13.90 23.59 10.41
N ARG A 86 13.22 22.53 10.84
CA ARG A 86 13.68 21.14 10.72
C ARG A 86 12.53 20.25 10.24
N GLU A 87 12.83 19.28 9.40
CA GLU A 87 11.88 18.22 9.03
C GLU A 87 11.40 17.50 10.29
N GLY A 88 10.09 17.40 10.42
CA GLY A 88 9.43 16.79 11.56
C GLY A 88 8.66 15.54 11.16
N ARG A 89 7.33 15.59 11.34
CA ARG A 89 6.41 14.53 10.96
C ARG A 89 6.39 14.35 9.44
N ALA A 90 6.31 13.12 8.98
CA ALA A 90 6.15 12.83 7.55
C ALA A 90 4.87 13.49 7.00
N SER A 91 4.95 14.07 5.82
CA SER A 91 3.80 14.60 5.09
C SER A 91 2.88 13.47 4.62
N ASP A 92 1.64 13.80 4.27
CA ASP A 92 0.71 12.82 3.69
C ASP A 92 1.28 12.21 2.41
N TYR A 93 1.95 13.02 1.58
CA TYR A 93 2.61 12.56 0.35
C TYR A 93 3.73 11.54 0.63
N GLU A 94 4.60 11.81 1.60
CA GLU A 94 5.65 10.88 2.02
C GLU A 94 5.07 9.56 2.56
N ILE A 95 3.97 9.64 3.32
CA ILE A 95 3.26 8.45 3.83
C ILE A 95 2.65 7.65 2.69
N LEU A 96 1.99 8.30 1.73
CA LEU A 96 1.37 7.65 0.58
C LEU A 96 2.41 6.94 -0.29
N THR A 97 3.52 7.61 -0.60
CA THR A 97 4.65 7.03 -1.35
C THR A 97 5.22 5.80 -0.62
N SER A 98 5.46 5.91 0.69
CA SER A 98 5.92 4.78 1.51
C SER A 98 4.98 3.59 1.44
N ARG A 99 3.67 3.83 1.43
CA ARG A 99 2.64 2.78 1.36
C ARG A 99 2.58 2.09 -0.01
N LEU A 100 2.78 2.83 -1.10
CA LEU A 100 2.82 2.26 -2.44
C LEU A 100 4.01 1.31 -2.57
N VAL A 101 5.20 1.75 -2.17
CA VAL A 101 6.42 0.94 -2.17
C VAL A 101 6.28 -0.30 -1.26
N ASP A 102 5.77 -0.16 -0.04
CA ASP A 102 5.51 -1.28 0.87
C ASP A 102 4.59 -2.33 0.22
N ARG A 103 3.50 -1.88 -0.42
CA ARG A 103 2.51 -2.75 -1.05
C ARG A 103 3.09 -3.62 -2.16
N VAL A 104 4.07 -3.12 -2.90
CA VAL A 104 4.72 -3.85 -3.98
C VAL A 104 5.84 -4.76 -3.47
N LEU A 105 6.61 -4.33 -2.47
CA LEU A 105 7.74 -5.10 -1.94
C LEU A 105 7.30 -6.24 -1.04
N ARG A 106 6.36 -6.00 -0.14
CA ARG A 106 5.96 -6.94 0.92
C ARG A 106 5.60 -8.34 0.43
N PRO A 107 4.80 -8.54 -0.63
CA PRO A 107 4.42 -9.87 -1.10
C PRO A 107 5.55 -10.70 -1.67
N LEU A 108 6.72 -10.10 -1.90
CA LEU A 108 7.87 -10.78 -2.51
C LEU A 108 8.93 -11.22 -1.50
N PHE A 109 8.77 -10.88 -0.23
CA PHE A 109 9.54 -11.52 0.82
C PHE A 109 8.99 -12.93 1.05
N PRO A 110 9.86 -13.92 1.33
CA PRO A 110 9.39 -15.26 1.69
C PRO A 110 8.49 -15.22 2.93
N ASP A 111 7.40 -15.99 2.93
CA ASP A 111 6.42 -16.02 4.03
C ASP A 111 7.05 -16.40 5.38
N ASN A 112 8.14 -17.16 5.35
CA ASN A 112 8.89 -17.60 6.52
C ASN A 112 10.09 -16.70 6.89
N TYR A 113 10.17 -15.48 6.31
CA TYR A 113 11.19 -14.50 6.66
C TYR A 113 10.64 -13.49 7.67
N HIS A 114 11.09 -13.57 8.92
CA HIS A 114 10.50 -12.80 10.05
C HIS A 114 11.47 -11.81 10.70
N ALA A 115 12.60 -11.49 10.07
CA ALA A 115 13.54 -10.52 10.58
C ALA A 115 13.08 -9.08 10.31
N ASP A 116 13.20 -8.21 11.32
CA ASP A 116 12.93 -6.78 11.17
C ASP A 116 13.69 -6.20 9.98
N THR A 117 12.96 -5.64 9.02
CA THR A 117 13.54 -5.11 7.79
C THR A 117 13.09 -3.68 7.56
N PHE A 118 14.07 -2.78 7.37
CA PHE A 118 13.86 -1.35 7.17
C PHE A 118 14.36 -0.95 5.78
N VAL A 119 13.44 -0.40 4.97
CA VAL A 119 13.74 0.19 3.67
C VAL A 119 13.54 1.69 3.79
N GLN A 120 14.61 2.46 3.54
CA GLN A 120 14.57 3.91 3.61
C GLN A 120 14.95 4.51 2.27
N ILE A 121 14.09 5.37 1.73
CA ILE A 121 14.31 6.10 0.50
C ILE A 121 14.30 7.58 0.83
N THR A 122 15.37 8.29 0.51
CA THR A 122 15.50 9.72 0.80
C THR A 122 15.88 10.49 -0.45
N MET A 123 15.13 11.54 -0.76
CA MET A 123 15.46 12.49 -1.81
C MET A 123 16.48 13.51 -1.30
N TYR A 124 17.65 13.54 -1.92
CA TYR A 124 18.75 14.45 -1.59
C TYR A 124 18.99 15.54 -2.62
N SER A 125 18.43 15.41 -3.83
CA SER A 125 18.45 16.44 -4.86
C SER A 125 17.17 16.37 -5.68
N SER A 126 16.68 17.50 -6.17
CA SER A 126 15.52 17.59 -7.06
C SER A 126 15.71 18.69 -8.09
N ASP A 127 15.26 18.43 -9.31
CA ASP A 127 15.15 19.41 -10.41
C ASP A 127 13.84 20.24 -10.35
N GLY A 128 12.94 19.90 -9.40
CA GLY A 128 11.64 20.52 -9.24
C GLY A 128 10.62 20.18 -10.35
N LYS A 129 10.94 19.26 -11.25
CA LYS A 129 10.08 18.82 -12.37
C LYS A 129 9.76 17.35 -12.31
N THR A 130 10.77 16.52 -12.04
CA THR A 130 10.63 15.07 -11.92
C THR A 130 9.83 14.74 -10.67
N MET A 131 8.86 13.86 -10.79
CA MET A 131 8.09 13.30 -9.67
C MET A 131 8.88 12.16 -9.02
N PRO A 132 9.45 12.35 -7.81
CA PRO A 132 10.38 11.37 -7.24
C PRO A 132 9.67 10.13 -6.68
N ASP A 133 8.38 10.18 -6.41
CA ASP A 133 7.59 9.06 -5.89
C ASP A 133 7.55 7.87 -6.87
N ALA A 134 7.49 8.13 -8.18
CA ALA A 134 7.54 7.09 -9.20
C ALA A 134 8.88 6.34 -9.21
N LEU A 135 9.97 6.99 -8.78
CA LEU A 135 11.31 6.40 -8.74
C LEU A 135 11.61 5.65 -7.45
N ALA A 136 10.78 5.84 -6.42
CA ALA A 136 11.02 5.31 -5.08
C ALA A 136 10.99 3.77 -5.05
N GLY A 137 10.03 3.15 -5.76
CA GLY A 137 9.93 1.68 -5.85
C GLY A 137 11.13 1.05 -6.54
N LEU A 138 11.59 1.63 -7.65
CA LEU A 138 12.79 1.19 -8.36
C LEU A 138 14.03 1.29 -7.46
N ALA A 139 14.21 2.41 -6.77
CA ALA A 139 15.34 2.61 -5.88
C ALA A 139 15.36 1.61 -4.72
N ALA A 140 14.21 1.38 -4.08
CA ALA A 140 14.05 0.42 -2.99
C ALA A 140 14.32 -1.02 -3.44
N SER A 141 13.76 -1.42 -4.59
CA SER A 141 13.98 -2.75 -5.16
C SER A 141 15.43 -2.96 -5.58
N ALA A 142 16.08 -1.96 -6.16
CA ALA A 142 17.49 -2.03 -6.50
C ALA A 142 18.39 -2.20 -5.27
N ALA A 143 18.06 -1.53 -4.15
CA ALA A 143 18.77 -1.71 -2.88
C ALA A 143 18.63 -3.16 -2.35
N LEU A 144 17.44 -3.76 -2.46
CA LEU A 144 17.22 -5.17 -2.14
C LEU A 144 17.96 -6.10 -3.12
N ALA A 145 17.97 -5.79 -4.40
CA ALA A 145 18.65 -6.59 -5.42
C ALA A 145 20.17 -6.70 -5.18
N VAL A 146 20.81 -5.60 -4.76
CA VAL A 146 22.25 -5.58 -4.46
C VAL A 146 22.60 -6.05 -3.05
N SER A 147 21.62 -6.40 -2.21
CA SER A 147 21.78 -6.99 -0.89
C SER A 147 21.73 -8.51 -0.94
N ASP A 148 22.12 -9.17 0.15
CA ASP A 148 21.93 -10.61 0.34
C ASP A 148 20.60 -10.98 1.02
N ILE A 149 19.70 -10.00 1.23
CA ILE A 149 18.39 -10.21 1.85
C ILE A 149 17.53 -11.09 0.93
N PRO A 150 16.82 -12.11 1.47
CA PRO A 150 15.88 -12.94 0.72
C PRO A 150 14.74 -12.09 0.16
N PHE A 151 14.64 -12.03 -1.16
CA PHE A 151 13.64 -11.23 -1.87
C PHE A 151 13.39 -11.81 -3.26
N ASN A 152 12.14 -12.13 -3.58
CA ASN A 152 11.72 -12.77 -4.83
C ASN A 152 11.42 -11.75 -5.96
N GLY A 153 12.04 -10.56 -5.88
CA GLY A 153 12.01 -9.56 -6.94
C GLY A 153 13.04 -9.81 -8.04
N PRO A 154 13.39 -8.78 -8.82
CA PRO A 154 13.08 -7.39 -8.54
C PRO A 154 11.67 -6.96 -8.91
N ILE A 155 11.28 -5.81 -8.40
CA ILE A 155 10.12 -5.05 -8.85
C ILE A 155 10.57 -3.71 -9.44
N SER A 156 9.67 -3.04 -10.14
CA SER A 156 9.74 -1.60 -10.28
C SER A 156 8.35 -0.97 -10.17
N GLU A 157 8.35 0.32 -9.95
CA GLU A 157 7.17 1.19 -10.05
C GLU A 157 7.42 2.20 -11.15
N VAL A 158 6.39 2.51 -11.92
CA VAL A 158 6.38 3.63 -12.85
C VAL A 158 5.05 4.37 -12.74
N ARG A 159 5.10 5.68 -12.94
CA ARG A 159 3.89 6.45 -13.21
C ARG A 159 3.67 6.46 -14.71
N VAL A 160 2.49 6.04 -15.17
CA VAL A 160 2.06 6.20 -16.55
C VAL A 160 0.96 7.25 -16.61
N ALA A 161 1.08 8.20 -17.52
CA ALA A 161 0.05 9.21 -17.77
C ALA A 161 -0.30 9.28 -19.24
N ARG A 162 -1.54 9.64 -19.55
CA ARG A 162 -1.94 10.02 -20.90
C ARG A 162 -2.10 11.53 -20.97
N VAL A 163 -1.21 12.16 -21.74
CA VAL A 163 -1.13 13.61 -21.90
C VAL A 163 -1.41 13.94 -23.36
N GLU A 164 -2.48 14.68 -23.64
CA GLU A 164 -2.88 15.04 -25.00
C GLU A 164 -3.00 13.83 -25.97
N GLY A 165 -3.39 12.67 -25.43
CA GLY A 165 -3.55 11.41 -26.16
C GLY A 165 -2.30 10.55 -26.24
N GLU A 166 -1.14 11.02 -25.80
CA GLU A 166 0.13 10.30 -25.83
C GLU A 166 0.49 9.70 -24.47
N TRP A 167 1.05 8.48 -24.47
CA TRP A 167 1.51 7.82 -23.27
C TRP A 167 2.88 8.34 -22.83
N VAL A 168 3.00 8.72 -21.57
CA VAL A 168 4.25 9.19 -20.96
C VAL A 168 4.56 8.35 -19.73
N ILE A 169 5.78 7.80 -19.65
CA ILE A 169 6.30 7.12 -18.47
C ILE A 169 7.05 8.12 -17.61
N ASP A 170 6.80 8.07 -16.30
CA ASP A 170 7.37 8.98 -15.30
C ASP A 170 7.27 10.45 -15.75
N PRO A 171 6.02 10.94 -15.91
CA PRO A 171 5.75 12.30 -16.34
C PRO A 171 6.25 13.33 -15.33
N THR A 172 6.43 14.56 -15.77
CA THR A 172 6.68 15.70 -14.90
C THR A 172 5.39 16.16 -14.21
N PHE A 173 5.51 16.97 -13.14
CA PHE A 173 4.35 17.59 -12.49
C PHE A 173 3.44 18.32 -13.48
N GLU A 174 4.01 19.13 -14.38
CA GLU A 174 3.25 19.86 -15.41
C GLU A 174 2.50 18.93 -16.38
N GLN A 175 3.08 17.79 -16.73
CA GLN A 175 2.43 16.80 -17.60
C GLN A 175 1.26 16.11 -16.90
N VAL A 176 1.41 15.78 -15.60
CA VAL A 176 0.33 15.17 -14.81
C VAL A 176 -0.87 16.10 -14.68
N GLU A 177 -0.66 17.41 -14.52
CA GLU A 177 -1.75 18.39 -14.47
C GLU A 177 -2.61 18.39 -15.74
N LYS A 178 -2.04 18.04 -16.89
CA LYS A 178 -2.72 17.98 -18.20
C LYS A 178 -3.25 16.60 -18.54
N ALA A 179 -2.96 15.59 -17.73
CA ALA A 179 -3.31 14.21 -17.99
C ALA A 179 -4.79 13.93 -17.70
N ASP A 180 -5.44 13.19 -18.60
CA ASP A 180 -6.80 12.66 -18.39
C ASP A 180 -6.80 11.30 -17.71
N LEU A 181 -5.66 10.64 -17.66
CA LEU A 181 -5.39 9.40 -16.94
C LEU A 181 -3.99 9.44 -16.36
N GLU A 182 -3.85 9.10 -15.08
CA GLU A 182 -2.57 8.78 -14.47
C GLU A 182 -2.67 7.58 -13.55
N LEU A 183 -1.69 6.68 -13.62
CA LEU A 183 -1.59 5.49 -12.78
C LEU A 183 -0.17 5.32 -12.26
N MET A 184 -0.06 4.98 -10.98
CA MET A 184 1.13 4.34 -10.44
C MET A 184 0.96 2.84 -10.56
N VAL A 185 1.88 2.19 -11.24
CA VAL A 185 1.87 0.74 -11.46
C VAL A 185 3.15 0.15 -10.89
N GLY A 186 3.00 -0.86 -10.03
CA GLY A 186 4.09 -1.64 -9.49
C GLY A 186 4.01 -3.09 -9.97
N ALA A 187 5.11 -3.64 -10.46
CA ALA A 187 5.15 -4.97 -11.02
C ALA A 187 6.51 -5.65 -10.87
N THR A 188 6.51 -6.97 -10.92
CA THR A 188 7.68 -7.79 -11.24
C THR A 188 7.87 -7.85 -12.77
N TYR A 189 8.88 -8.57 -13.22
CA TYR A 189 9.05 -8.82 -14.65
C TYR A 189 7.80 -9.50 -15.27
N ASP A 190 7.15 -10.42 -14.54
CA ASP A 190 6.05 -11.25 -15.07
C ASP A 190 4.66 -10.80 -14.61
N ASN A 191 4.54 -10.16 -13.43
CA ASN A 191 3.24 -9.95 -12.79
C ASN A 191 3.04 -8.51 -12.32
N ILE A 192 1.87 -7.95 -12.61
CA ILE A 192 1.42 -6.68 -12.04
C ILE A 192 0.98 -6.94 -10.58
N MET A 193 1.56 -6.18 -9.64
CA MET A 193 1.38 -6.36 -8.21
C MET A 193 0.51 -5.26 -7.59
N MET A 194 0.55 -4.04 -8.14
CA MET A 194 -0.12 -2.88 -7.59
C MET A 194 -0.51 -1.92 -8.71
N VAL A 195 -1.73 -1.40 -8.62
CA VAL A 195 -2.24 -0.33 -9.47
C VAL A 195 -2.96 0.67 -8.58
N GLU A 196 -2.64 1.94 -8.72
CA GLU A 196 -3.33 3.02 -8.04
C GLU A 196 -3.23 4.30 -8.87
N GLY A 197 -4.31 5.04 -9.00
CA GLY A 197 -4.30 6.27 -9.79
C GLY A 197 -5.65 6.93 -9.88
N GLU A 198 -5.76 7.87 -10.79
CA GLU A 198 -7.00 8.61 -11.05
C GLU A 198 -7.15 8.92 -12.53
N MET A 199 -8.39 9.09 -12.98
CA MET A 199 -8.70 9.26 -14.38
C MET A 199 -10.05 10.00 -14.59
N ASN A 200 -10.21 10.58 -15.77
CA ASN A 200 -11.45 11.25 -16.18
C ASN A 200 -12.32 10.28 -16.98
N GLU A 201 -13.00 9.35 -16.28
CA GLU A 201 -14.02 8.43 -16.85
C GLU A 201 -13.57 7.71 -18.15
N VAL A 202 -12.31 7.22 -18.16
CA VAL A 202 -11.77 6.44 -19.28
C VAL A 202 -12.37 5.04 -19.33
N SER A 203 -12.35 4.39 -20.49
CA SER A 203 -12.83 3.03 -20.68
C SER A 203 -11.88 2.00 -20.08
N GLU A 204 -12.41 0.78 -19.81
CA GLU A 204 -11.60 -0.37 -19.37
C GLU A 204 -10.52 -0.75 -20.40
N ALA A 205 -10.78 -0.57 -21.68
CA ALA A 205 -9.80 -0.85 -22.75
C ALA A 205 -8.60 0.12 -22.67
N GLU A 206 -8.86 1.40 -22.43
CA GLU A 206 -7.82 2.41 -22.24
C GLU A 206 -7.03 2.17 -20.96
N LEU A 207 -7.69 1.75 -19.88
CA LEU A 207 -7.02 1.36 -18.65
C LEU A 207 -6.09 0.15 -18.85
N LEU A 208 -6.54 -0.88 -19.56
CA LEU A 208 -5.70 -2.04 -19.88
C LEU A 208 -4.48 -1.66 -20.74
N GLU A 209 -4.64 -0.74 -21.67
CA GLU A 209 -3.53 -0.22 -22.47
C GLU A 209 -2.52 0.54 -21.61
N ALA A 210 -2.97 1.39 -20.68
CA ALA A 210 -2.09 2.06 -19.72
C ALA A 210 -1.27 1.07 -18.90
N LEU A 211 -1.91 0.00 -18.41
CA LEU A 211 -1.23 -1.06 -17.66
C LEU A 211 -0.19 -1.81 -18.50
N ARG A 212 -0.48 -2.06 -19.78
CA ARG A 212 0.48 -2.70 -20.71
C ARG A 212 1.70 -1.80 -20.92
N VAL A 213 1.49 -0.53 -21.20
CA VAL A 213 2.58 0.45 -21.40
C VAL A 213 3.46 0.55 -20.16
N ALA A 214 2.85 0.64 -18.99
CA ALA A 214 3.57 0.68 -17.71
C ALA A 214 4.37 -0.60 -17.46
N HIS A 215 3.78 -1.78 -17.68
CA HIS A 215 4.45 -3.05 -17.45
C HIS A 215 5.63 -3.26 -18.41
N ASP A 216 5.52 -2.86 -19.66
CA ASP A 216 6.63 -2.92 -20.64
C ASP A 216 7.82 -2.06 -20.18
N ALA A 217 7.58 -0.87 -19.64
CA ALA A 217 8.62 -0.04 -19.04
C ALA A 217 9.24 -0.68 -17.78
N ILE A 218 8.41 -1.27 -16.92
CA ILE A 218 8.85 -1.97 -15.70
C ILE A 218 9.76 -3.14 -16.04
N LYS A 219 9.47 -3.93 -17.08
CA LYS A 219 10.32 -5.06 -17.49
C LYS A 219 11.74 -4.62 -17.82
N VAL A 220 11.91 -3.48 -18.50
CA VAL A 220 13.24 -2.92 -18.79
C VAL A 220 13.97 -2.58 -17.48
N GLN A 221 13.28 -1.97 -16.53
CA GLN A 221 13.86 -1.59 -15.23
C GLN A 221 14.17 -2.80 -14.35
N CYS A 222 13.35 -3.85 -14.37
CA CYS A 222 13.62 -5.11 -13.68
C CYS A 222 14.85 -5.82 -14.25
N LYS A 223 14.97 -5.87 -15.58
CA LYS A 223 16.15 -6.47 -16.25
C LYS A 223 17.43 -5.75 -15.85
N ALA A 224 17.44 -4.43 -15.84
CA ALA A 224 18.59 -3.64 -15.42
C ALA A 224 19.01 -3.92 -13.97
N GLN A 225 18.06 -4.14 -13.06
CA GLN A 225 18.33 -4.52 -11.67
C GLN A 225 18.94 -5.92 -11.57
N MET A 226 18.44 -6.89 -12.36
CA MET A 226 19.03 -8.25 -12.39
C MET A 226 20.48 -8.20 -12.87
N GLU A 227 20.75 -7.47 -13.94
CA GLU A 227 22.12 -7.27 -14.45
C GLU A 227 23.02 -6.57 -13.41
N LEU A 228 22.50 -5.57 -12.68
CA LEU A 228 23.24 -4.90 -11.59
C LEU A 228 23.56 -5.88 -10.46
N ALA A 229 22.62 -6.73 -10.06
CA ALA A 229 22.84 -7.74 -9.03
C ALA A 229 23.89 -8.78 -9.42
N GLU A 230 23.94 -9.19 -10.69
CA GLU A 230 24.97 -10.06 -11.25
C GLU A 230 26.36 -9.40 -11.20
N GLU A 231 26.47 -8.14 -11.63
CA GLU A 231 27.72 -7.37 -11.61
C GLU A 231 28.25 -7.16 -10.18
N VAL A 232 27.36 -7.01 -9.20
CA VAL A 232 27.71 -6.88 -7.77
C VAL A 232 28.04 -8.22 -7.15
N GLY A 233 27.54 -9.34 -7.71
CA GLY A 233 27.69 -10.70 -7.15
C GLY A 233 26.69 -10.99 -6.02
N SER A 234 25.53 -10.32 -5.98
CA SER A 234 24.49 -10.43 -4.93
C SER A 234 23.31 -11.35 -5.31
N THR A 235 23.48 -12.19 -6.32
CA THR A 235 22.43 -13.12 -6.77
C THR A 235 22.16 -14.25 -5.75
N VAL A 236 23.16 -14.58 -4.93
CA VAL A 236 23.00 -15.56 -3.84
C VAL A 236 22.53 -14.81 -2.59
N LYS A 237 21.37 -15.19 -2.09
CA LYS A 237 20.78 -14.61 -0.89
C LYS A 237 21.19 -15.40 0.35
N ARG A 238 21.18 -14.73 1.53
CA ARG A 238 21.56 -15.35 2.81
C ARG A 238 20.66 -16.51 3.16
N GLU A 239 21.23 -17.53 3.79
CA GLU A 239 20.46 -18.60 4.42
C GLU A 239 19.90 -18.11 5.76
N TYR A 240 18.70 -18.56 6.11
CA TYR A 240 18.02 -18.22 7.35
C TYR A 240 17.12 -19.36 7.81
N CYS A 241 16.82 -19.39 9.11
CA CYS A 241 15.85 -20.32 9.69
C CYS A 241 15.05 -19.57 10.75
N HIS A 242 13.92 -18.98 10.36
CA HIS A 242 13.04 -18.20 11.25
C HIS A 242 11.82 -19.00 11.71
N GLU A 243 11.65 -20.21 11.23
CA GLU A 243 10.55 -21.09 11.60
C GLU A 243 11.06 -22.50 11.91
N VAL A 244 10.49 -23.06 12.98
CA VAL A 244 10.56 -24.50 13.22
C VAL A 244 9.29 -25.12 12.65
N ASN A 245 9.42 -26.17 11.82
CA ASN A 245 8.32 -26.86 11.20
C ASN A 245 8.26 -28.32 11.64
N ASP A 246 7.04 -28.84 11.81
CA ASP A 246 6.70 -30.24 12.05
C ASP A 246 5.74 -30.66 10.94
N GLU A 247 6.27 -31.32 9.91
CA GLU A 247 5.47 -31.70 8.73
C GLU A 247 4.48 -32.82 9.02
N ASP A 248 4.76 -33.71 9.98
CA ASP A 248 3.83 -34.74 10.40
C ASP A 248 2.63 -34.12 11.13
N LEU A 249 2.88 -33.18 12.03
CA LEU A 249 1.84 -32.41 12.69
C LEU A 249 1.03 -31.58 11.68
N ARG A 250 1.68 -30.91 10.73
CA ARG A 250 1.00 -30.14 9.67
C ARG A 250 0.01 -31.01 8.89
N LYS A 251 0.44 -32.20 8.49
CA LYS A 251 -0.38 -33.15 7.76
C LYS A 251 -1.55 -33.64 8.61
N ASP A 252 -1.33 -33.99 9.88
CA ASP A 252 -2.37 -34.45 10.79
C ASP A 252 -3.44 -33.35 11.04
N VAL A 253 -3.01 -32.11 11.26
CA VAL A 253 -3.92 -30.96 11.39
C VAL A 253 -4.79 -30.80 10.14
N ARG A 254 -4.17 -30.89 8.95
CA ARG A 254 -4.90 -30.78 7.70
C ARG A 254 -5.92 -31.90 7.54
N GLU A 255 -5.54 -33.16 7.76
CA GLU A 255 -6.41 -34.34 7.60
C GLU A 255 -7.61 -34.30 8.58
N LYS A 256 -7.42 -33.80 9.80
CA LYS A 256 -8.47 -33.77 10.82
C LYS A 256 -9.36 -32.53 10.78
N CYS A 257 -8.87 -31.39 10.26
CA CYS A 257 -9.56 -30.12 10.34
C CYS A 257 -10.15 -29.63 9.01
N TYR A 258 -9.61 -30.05 7.85
CA TYR A 258 -9.99 -29.49 6.54
C TYR A 258 -11.48 -29.64 6.23
N ASP A 259 -12.02 -30.86 6.36
CA ASP A 259 -13.42 -31.10 6.03
C ASP A 259 -14.39 -30.38 6.96
N LYS A 260 -14.03 -30.22 8.23
CA LYS A 260 -14.79 -29.43 9.20
C LYS A 260 -14.79 -27.95 8.81
N ALA A 261 -13.62 -27.39 8.49
CA ALA A 261 -13.49 -26.02 8.06
C ALA A 261 -14.23 -25.74 6.73
N TYR A 262 -14.17 -26.68 5.78
CA TYR A 262 -14.91 -26.60 4.52
C TYR A 262 -16.44 -26.60 4.77
N ALA A 263 -16.92 -27.41 5.70
CA ALA A 263 -18.34 -27.44 6.06
C ALA A 263 -18.83 -26.11 6.67
N ILE A 264 -18.03 -25.46 7.51
CA ILE A 264 -18.35 -24.12 8.06
C ILE A 264 -18.38 -23.09 6.93
N ALA A 265 -17.39 -23.11 6.01
CA ALA A 265 -17.35 -22.20 4.86
C ALA A 265 -18.60 -22.39 3.96
N LYS A 266 -19.02 -23.64 3.73
CA LYS A 266 -20.19 -23.99 2.91
C LYS A 266 -21.53 -23.68 3.59
N ALA A 267 -21.57 -23.52 4.90
CA ALA A 267 -22.81 -23.18 5.63
C ALA A 267 -23.38 -21.82 5.20
N GLY A 268 -22.57 -20.91 4.65
CA GLY A 268 -23.02 -19.66 4.07
C GLY A 268 -23.66 -18.70 5.09
N CYS A 269 -23.21 -18.75 6.35
CA CYS A 269 -23.75 -17.91 7.40
C CYS A 269 -23.27 -16.46 7.29
N ALA A 270 -24.19 -15.50 7.24
CA ALA A 270 -23.87 -14.09 7.15
C ALA A 270 -23.25 -13.51 8.43
N ASP A 271 -23.52 -14.10 9.60
CA ASP A 271 -22.99 -13.65 10.89
C ASP A 271 -21.48 -13.91 10.98
N LYS A 272 -20.70 -12.81 11.04
CA LYS A 272 -19.24 -12.83 11.12
C LYS A 272 -18.74 -13.48 12.43
N HIS A 273 -19.41 -13.21 13.56
CA HIS A 273 -19.01 -13.74 14.87
C HIS A 273 -19.23 -15.24 14.92
N TRP A 274 -20.40 -15.70 14.48
CA TRP A 274 -20.69 -17.14 14.38
C TRP A 274 -19.63 -17.88 13.54
N ARG A 275 -19.24 -17.32 12.40
CA ARG A 275 -18.19 -17.96 11.57
C ARG A 275 -16.85 -18.01 12.28
N ALA A 276 -16.43 -16.89 12.89
CA ALA A 276 -15.16 -16.82 13.62
C ALA A 276 -15.12 -17.83 14.78
N ASP A 277 -16.18 -17.89 15.58
CA ASP A 277 -16.30 -18.82 16.71
C ASP A 277 -16.32 -20.28 16.23
N SER A 278 -17.03 -20.56 15.13
CA SER A 278 -17.10 -21.90 14.55
C SER A 278 -15.75 -22.38 14.01
N PHE A 279 -14.98 -21.52 13.35
CA PHE A 279 -13.62 -21.85 12.93
C PHE A 279 -12.68 -22.03 14.11
N ALA A 280 -12.73 -21.15 15.11
CA ALA A 280 -11.92 -21.24 16.31
C ALA A 280 -12.18 -22.55 17.07
N ALA A 281 -13.43 -22.96 17.18
CA ALA A 281 -13.82 -24.21 17.86
C ALA A 281 -13.17 -25.47 17.26
N ILE A 282 -12.96 -25.50 15.93
CA ILE A 282 -12.25 -26.61 15.26
C ILE A 282 -10.79 -26.67 15.71
N CYS A 283 -10.12 -25.52 15.78
CA CYS A 283 -8.74 -25.43 16.25
C CYS A 283 -8.62 -25.86 17.71
N ASP A 284 -9.51 -25.36 18.55
CA ASP A 284 -9.53 -25.67 19.99
C ASP A 284 -9.79 -27.17 20.24
N GLU A 285 -10.76 -27.77 19.54
CA GLU A 285 -11.02 -29.22 19.59
C GLU A 285 -9.77 -30.03 19.23
N TYR A 286 -9.03 -29.60 18.19
CA TYR A 286 -7.78 -30.27 17.81
C TYR A 286 -6.72 -30.13 18.90
N ILE A 287 -6.53 -28.93 19.45
CA ILE A 287 -5.56 -28.67 20.54
C ILE A 287 -5.91 -29.51 21.77
N GLU A 288 -7.19 -29.62 22.12
CA GLU A 288 -7.64 -30.46 23.25
C GLU A 288 -7.36 -31.97 23.04
N SER A 289 -7.30 -32.42 21.77
CA SER A 289 -6.97 -33.81 21.44
C SER A 289 -5.49 -34.16 21.64
N ILE A 290 -4.61 -33.16 21.78
CA ILE A 290 -3.18 -33.35 22.03
C ILE A 290 -2.97 -33.71 23.52
N PRO A 291 -2.04 -34.65 23.83
CA PRO A 291 -1.65 -34.93 25.21
C PRO A 291 -1.24 -33.65 25.95
N GLU A 292 -1.69 -33.50 27.20
CA GLU A 292 -1.48 -32.30 28.00
C GLU A 292 0.00 -31.91 28.13
N GLU A 293 0.88 -32.90 28.18
CA GLU A 293 2.35 -32.72 28.29
C GLU A 293 2.97 -32.06 27.05
N GLU A 294 2.36 -32.23 25.85
CA GLU A 294 2.86 -31.71 24.57
C GLU A 294 2.10 -30.47 24.12
N ARG A 295 0.99 -30.15 24.77
CA ARG A 295 0.04 -29.14 24.32
C ARG A 295 0.65 -27.74 24.29
N GLU A 296 1.41 -27.36 25.32
CA GLU A 296 2.05 -26.02 25.39
C GLU A 296 3.04 -25.80 24.25
N GLU A 297 3.86 -26.81 23.93
CA GLU A 297 4.86 -26.74 22.85
C GLU A 297 4.21 -26.74 21.46
N LYS A 298 3.18 -27.57 21.23
CA LYS A 298 2.56 -27.77 19.92
C LYS A 298 1.51 -26.71 19.56
N THR A 299 0.87 -26.06 20.52
CA THR A 299 -0.20 -25.10 20.27
C THR A 299 0.16 -23.99 19.28
N PRO A 300 1.33 -23.31 19.33
CA PRO A 300 1.68 -22.30 18.36
C PRO A 300 1.77 -22.86 16.93
N LEU A 301 2.35 -24.05 16.74
CA LEU A 301 2.45 -24.73 15.45
C LEU A 301 1.08 -25.13 14.92
N VAL A 302 0.21 -25.69 15.78
CA VAL A 302 -1.15 -26.08 15.42
C VAL A 302 -1.94 -24.87 14.93
N LYS A 303 -1.89 -23.75 15.63
CA LYS A 303 -2.59 -22.51 15.24
C LYS A 303 -2.13 -22.02 13.88
N ARG A 304 -0.82 -22.05 13.61
CA ARG A 304 -0.24 -21.65 12.33
C ARG A 304 -0.70 -22.58 11.20
N TYR A 305 -0.59 -23.89 11.38
CA TYR A 305 -1.01 -24.88 10.37
C TYR A 305 -2.51 -24.88 10.15
N TYR A 306 -3.29 -24.72 11.22
CA TYR A 306 -4.74 -24.60 11.12
C TYR A 306 -5.18 -23.34 10.35
N HIS A 307 -4.49 -22.21 10.54
CA HIS A 307 -4.76 -20.99 9.77
C HIS A 307 -4.62 -21.24 8.25
N ASP A 308 -3.59 -21.98 7.83
CA ASP A 308 -3.40 -22.34 6.43
C ASP A 308 -4.53 -23.26 5.93
N VAL A 309 -4.94 -24.22 6.75
CA VAL A 309 -6.06 -25.14 6.45
C VAL A 309 -7.38 -24.38 6.32
N GLU A 310 -7.68 -23.48 7.24
CA GLU A 310 -8.86 -22.61 7.21
C GLU A 310 -8.88 -21.76 5.94
N LYS A 311 -7.79 -21.08 5.64
CA LYS A 311 -7.62 -20.26 4.43
C LYS A 311 -7.82 -21.07 3.15
N GLU A 312 -7.24 -22.27 3.06
CA GLU A 312 -7.40 -23.17 1.92
C GLU A 312 -8.86 -23.63 1.79
N ALA A 313 -9.48 -24.07 2.88
CA ALA A 313 -10.87 -24.56 2.87
C ALA A 313 -11.85 -23.46 2.46
N MET A 314 -11.71 -22.25 2.99
CA MET A 314 -12.52 -21.10 2.60
C MET A 314 -12.37 -20.77 1.11
N ARG A 315 -11.13 -20.70 0.63
CA ARG A 315 -10.86 -20.40 -0.78
C ARG A 315 -11.40 -21.46 -1.72
N ARG A 316 -11.18 -22.73 -1.40
CA ARG A 316 -11.68 -23.86 -2.21
C ARG A 316 -13.20 -23.87 -2.23
N CYS A 317 -13.86 -23.64 -1.10
CA CYS A 317 -15.32 -23.56 -1.04
C CYS A 317 -15.87 -22.50 -2.01
N VAL A 318 -15.30 -21.29 -2.02
CA VAL A 318 -15.72 -20.23 -2.95
C VAL A 318 -15.51 -20.63 -4.43
N LEU A 319 -14.37 -21.24 -4.73
CA LEU A 319 -14.05 -21.66 -6.11
C LEU A 319 -14.91 -22.85 -6.60
N ASP A 320 -15.15 -23.83 -5.75
CA ASP A 320 -15.84 -25.07 -6.10
C ASP A 320 -17.36 -24.90 -6.09
N GLU A 321 -17.90 -24.13 -5.14
CA GLU A 321 -19.36 -23.96 -4.96
C GLU A 321 -19.89 -22.66 -5.63
N GLY A 322 -19.02 -21.71 -5.99
CA GLY A 322 -19.42 -20.40 -6.55
C GLY A 322 -20.19 -19.52 -5.57
N VAL A 323 -20.06 -19.80 -4.26
CA VAL A 323 -20.76 -19.09 -3.18
C VAL A 323 -19.74 -18.54 -2.19
N ARG A 324 -19.96 -17.31 -1.73
CA ARG A 324 -19.11 -16.66 -0.70
C ARG A 324 -19.44 -17.20 0.69
N LEU A 325 -18.55 -16.97 1.65
CA LEU A 325 -18.68 -17.44 3.03
C LEU A 325 -19.97 -16.98 3.74
N ASP A 326 -20.52 -15.86 3.33
CA ASP A 326 -21.77 -15.30 3.83
C ASP A 326 -23.03 -15.73 3.04
N GLY A 327 -22.89 -16.74 2.16
CA GLY A 327 -23.98 -17.32 1.37
C GLY A 327 -24.31 -16.57 0.07
N ARG A 328 -23.65 -15.44 -0.20
CA ARG A 328 -23.86 -14.67 -1.43
C ARG A 328 -23.23 -15.34 -2.64
N LYS A 329 -23.82 -15.16 -3.81
CA LYS A 329 -23.17 -15.43 -5.11
C LYS A 329 -22.05 -14.42 -5.37
N THR A 330 -21.12 -14.76 -6.24
CA THR A 330 -19.95 -13.89 -6.56
C THR A 330 -20.32 -12.51 -7.11
N THR A 331 -21.47 -12.39 -7.77
CA THR A 331 -21.99 -11.13 -8.35
C THR A 331 -22.98 -10.38 -7.43
N GLN A 332 -23.32 -10.94 -6.28
CA GLN A 332 -24.31 -10.37 -5.37
C GLN A 332 -23.66 -9.36 -4.42
N ILE A 333 -24.20 -8.14 -4.35
CA ILE A 333 -23.81 -7.08 -3.41
C ILE A 333 -24.55 -7.30 -2.09
N ARG A 334 -23.89 -7.01 -0.95
CA ARG A 334 -24.53 -6.97 0.37
C ARG A 334 -25.67 -5.93 0.39
N PRO A 335 -26.72 -6.10 1.21
CA PRO A 335 -27.80 -5.12 1.31
C PRO A 335 -27.26 -3.72 1.61
N ILE A 336 -27.77 -2.73 0.89
CA ILE A 336 -27.43 -1.31 1.06
C ILE A 336 -28.59 -0.59 1.72
N TRP A 337 -28.26 0.24 2.71
CA TRP A 337 -29.15 1.19 3.35
C TRP A 337 -28.43 2.53 3.47
N CYS A 338 -29.14 3.62 3.17
CA CYS A 338 -28.61 4.99 3.20
C CYS A 338 -29.63 5.96 3.78
N GLU A 339 -29.14 7.00 4.44
CA GLU A 339 -29.93 8.13 4.92
C GLU A 339 -29.16 9.43 4.70
N VAL A 340 -29.79 10.44 4.16
CA VAL A 340 -29.26 11.80 3.97
C VAL A 340 -29.93 12.76 4.94
N ASP A 341 -29.39 13.98 5.09
CA ASP A 341 -29.89 14.96 6.07
C ASP A 341 -29.94 14.37 7.50
N TYR A 342 -28.93 13.55 7.81
CA TYR A 342 -28.90 12.78 9.05
C TYR A 342 -28.54 13.63 10.27
N LEU A 343 -27.72 14.66 10.09
CA LEU A 343 -27.25 15.57 11.14
C LEU A 343 -27.64 17.02 10.82
N ASN A 344 -28.20 17.72 11.79
CA ASN A 344 -28.68 19.10 11.62
C ASN A 344 -27.55 20.17 11.65
N GLY A 345 -26.33 19.84 12.07
CA GLY A 345 -25.25 20.81 12.24
C GLY A 345 -24.39 21.05 11.00
N PRO A 346 -23.96 19.99 10.27
CA PRO A 346 -23.20 20.12 9.04
C PRO A 346 -24.03 20.70 7.90
N HIS A 347 -23.37 21.13 6.81
CA HIS A 347 -24.03 21.62 5.60
C HIS A 347 -24.60 20.49 4.73
N GLY A 348 -24.10 19.27 4.91
CA GLY A 348 -24.63 18.02 4.36
C GLY A 348 -24.14 16.85 5.19
N SER A 349 -24.93 15.79 5.27
CA SER A 349 -24.59 14.59 6.01
C SER A 349 -25.27 13.35 5.44
N ALA A 350 -24.59 12.20 5.52
CA ALA A 350 -25.16 10.94 5.08
C ALA A 350 -24.61 9.76 5.86
N VAL A 351 -25.47 8.78 6.12
CA VAL A 351 -25.07 7.45 6.53
C VAL A 351 -25.18 6.52 5.34
N PHE A 352 -24.12 5.75 5.10
CA PHE A 352 -24.11 4.68 4.11
C PHE A 352 -23.75 3.36 4.79
N THR A 353 -24.59 2.35 4.57
CA THR A 353 -24.40 1.01 5.12
C THR A 353 -24.45 -0.02 4.00
N ARG A 354 -23.47 -0.93 3.97
CA ARG A 354 -23.43 -2.08 3.08
C ARG A 354 -23.16 -3.33 3.91
N GLY A 355 -24.22 -4.01 4.30
CA GLY A 355 -24.14 -5.12 5.28
C GLY A 355 -23.51 -4.64 6.58
N GLU A 356 -22.39 -5.21 6.96
CA GLU A 356 -21.64 -4.91 8.19
C GLU A 356 -20.51 -3.86 7.95
N THR A 357 -20.68 -2.95 6.98
CA THR A 357 -19.78 -1.81 6.76
C THR A 357 -20.60 -0.54 6.70
N GLN A 358 -20.33 0.39 7.61
CA GLN A 358 -21.09 1.64 7.75
C GLN A 358 -20.16 2.84 7.86
N ALA A 359 -20.47 3.90 7.13
CA ALA A 359 -19.78 5.18 7.16
C ALA A 359 -20.78 6.32 7.39
N LEU A 360 -20.44 7.23 8.28
CA LEU A 360 -21.11 8.52 8.48
C LEU A 360 -20.22 9.61 7.88
N ALA A 361 -20.70 10.27 6.83
CA ALA A 361 -19.98 11.38 6.22
C ALA A 361 -20.68 12.71 6.50
N THR A 362 -19.87 13.74 6.72
CA THR A 362 -20.34 15.13 6.88
C THR A 362 -19.62 16.05 5.90
N VAL A 363 -20.31 17.05 5.39
CA VAL A 363 -19.76 18.10 4.55
C VAL A 363 -19.83 19.43 5.30
N THR A 364 -18.69 20.11 5.34
CA THR A 364 -18.61 21.50 5.81
C THR A 364 -18.12 22.37 4.65
N LEU A 365 -18.86 23.46 4.38
CA LEU A 365 -18.52 24.44 3.38
C LEU A 365 -17.93 25.67 4.06
N GLY A 366 -16.80 26.13 3.57
CA GLY A 366 -16.06 27.26 4.13
C GLY A 366 -15.74 28.34 3.12
N THR A 367 -15.08 29.36 3.57
CA THR A 367 -14.61 30.50 2.76
C THR A 367 -13.18 30.27 2.28
N LYS A 368 -12.65 31.17 1.46
CA LYS A 368 -11.24 31.14 1.03
C LYS A 368 -10.25 31.10 2.20
N LEU A 369 -10.61 31.59 3.39
CA LEU A 369 -9.76 31.56 4.57
C LEU A 369 -9.58 30.16 5.16
N ASP A 370 -10.46 29.23 4.77
CA ASP A 370 -10.46 27.83 5.22
C ASP A 370 -9.70 26.90 4.28
N GLU A 371 -9.07 27.43 3.21
CA GLU A 371 -8.22 26.65 2.30
C GLU A 371 -7.05 26.03 3.06
N LYS A 372 -6.76 24.76 2.79
CA LYS A 372 -5.57 24.09 3.31
C LYS A 372 -4.34 24.65 2.61
N ILE A 373 -3.39 25.17 3.37
CA ILE A 373 -2.08 25.55 2.84
C ILE A 373 -1.28 24.28 2.60
N VAL A 374 -0.81 24.10 1.37
CA VAL A 374 0.13 23.06 0.98
C VAL A 374 1.53 23.67 0.94
N ASP A 375 2.43 23.19 1.78
CA ASP A 375 3.83 23.63 1.84
C ASP A 375 4.75 22.40 1.96
N ASP A 376 4.70 21.56 0.94
CA ASP A 376 5.58 20.41 0.80
C ASP A 376 6.90 20.79 0.10
N VAL A 377 7.86 19.90 0.04
CA VAL A 377 9.20 20.19 -0.49
C VAL A 377 9.14 20.68 -1.94
N LEU A 378 8.36 20.01 -2.78
CA LEU A 378 8.27 20.31 -4.22
C LEU A 378 6.99 21.04 -4.61
N THR A 379 5.93 20.95 -3.81
CA THR A 379 4.63 21.56 -4.12
C THR A 379 4.24 22.61 -3.10
N GLN A 380 3.75 23.75 -3.59
CA GLN A 380 3.20 24.82 -2.77
C GLN A 380 1.89 25.29 -3.38
N GLY A 381 0.94 25.61 -2.53
CA GLY A 381 -0.37 26.08 -3.00
C GLY A 381 -1.44 26.02 -1.93
N HIS A 382 -2.67 25.95 -2.41
CA HIS A 382 -3.87 25.86 -1.58
C HIS A 382 -4.75 24.73 -2.10
N ASP A 383 -5.35 23.98 -1.18
CA ASP A 383 -6.33 22.94 -1.53
C ASP A 383 -7.70 23.36 -1.00
N ARG A 384 -8.72 23.30 -1.87
CA ARG A 384 -10.09 23.70 -1.59
C ARG A 384 -11.02 22.51 -1.38
N PHE A 385 -10.58 21.31 -1.71
CA PHE A 385 -11.33 20.09 -1.52
C PHE A 385 -10.59 19.15 -0.57
N LEU A 386 -11.12 18.98 0.64
CA LEU A 386 -10.49 18.23 1.72
C LEU A 386 -11.33 17.02 2.07
N LEU A 387 -10.70 15.87 2.28
CA LEU A 387 -11.35 14.67 2.79
C LEU A 387 -10.52 14.05 3.90
N HIS A 388 -11.15 13.86 5.06
CA HIS A 388 -10.56 13.19 6.22
C HIS A 388 -11.34 11.91 6.51
N TYR A 389 -10.59 10.83 6.66
CA TYR A 389 -11.10 9.49 6.96
C TYR A 389 -10.66 9.09 8.36
N ASN A 390 -11.59 8.67 9.19
CA ASN A 390 -11.36 8.21 10.54
C ASN A 390 -11.80 6.75 10.69
N PHE A 391 -10.93 5.95 11.33
CA PHE A 391 -11.17 4.53 11.57
C PHE A 391 -11.02 4.21 13.06
N PRO A 392 -12.03 4.53 13.89
CA PRO A 392 -11.95 4.30 15.32
C PRO A 392 -12.00 2.80 15.66
N PRO A 393 -11.35 2.37 16.76
CA PRO A 393 -11.28 0.95 17.15
C PRO A 393 -12.64 0.27 17.30
N PHE A 394 -13.66 0.99 17.75
CA PHE A 394 -15.00 0.42 17.92
C PHE A 394 -15.63 -0.05 16.61
N SER A 395 -15.18 0.46 15.46
CA SER A 395 -15.69 0.05 14.13
C SER A 395 -15.41 -1.43 13.81
N THR A 396 -14.45 -2.03 14.47
CA THR A 396 -14.13 -3.47 14.42
C THR A 396 -14.39 -4.20 15.75
N GLY A 397 -15.00 -3.53 16.73
CA GLY A 397 -15.25 -4.09 18.05
C GLY A 397 -14.02 -4.19 18.95
N GLU A 398 -12.94 -3.48 18.62
CA GLU A 398 -11.69 -3.55 19.39
C GLU A 398 -11.72 -2.61 20.60
N ALA A 399 -11.41 -3.15 21.78
CA ALA A 399 -11.25 -2.38 23.02
C ALA A 399 -9.84 -1.73 23.08
N LYS A 400 -9.65 -0.65 22.32
CA LYS A 400 -8.38 0.09 22.25
C LYS A 400 -8.62 1.60 22.40
N PRO A 401 -7.65 2.35 22.95
CA PRO A 401 -7.75 3.82 22.98
C PRO A 401 -7.71 4.40 21.56
N VAL A 402 -8.43 5.48 21.36
CA VAL A 402 -8.34 6.28 20.12
C VAL A 402 -6.95 6.92 20.05
N ARG A 403 -6.24 6.72 18.95
CA ARG A 403 -4.92 7.29 18.69
C ARG A 403 -5.01 8.37 17.63
N SER A 404 -3.91 9.11 17.43
CA SER A 404 -3.78 10.02 16.28
C SER A 404 -3.89 9.27 14.96
N VAL A 405 -4.25 10.01 13.90
CA VAL A 405 -4.36 9.50 12.52
C VAL A 405 -3.09 8.75 12.12
N GLY A 406 -3.24 7.52 11.69
CA GLY A 406 -2.16 6.64 11.27
C GLY A 406 -1.99 6.59 9.74
N ARG A 407 -0.99 5.84 9.29
CA ARG A 407 -0.71 5.66 7.86
C ARG A 407 -1.89 5.03 7.09
N ARG A 408 -2.68 4.17 7.76
CA ARG A 408 -3.84 3.51 7.14
C ARG A 408 -4.94 4.51 6.82
N GLU A 409 -5.27 5.37 7.77
CA GLU A 409 -6.31 6.39 7.60
C GLU A 409 -5.93 7.38 6.48
N ILE A 410 -4.68 7.80 6.40
CA ILE A 410 -4.19 8.65 5.31
C ILE A 410 -4.35 7.94 3.96
N GLY A 411 -3.97 6.68 3.85
CA GLY A 411 -4.11 5.90 2.62
C GLY A 411 -5.55 5.69 2.18
N HIS A 412 -6.44 5.33 3.11
CA HIS A 412 -7.87 5.16 2.83
C HIS A 412 -8.56 6.48 2.51
N GLY A 413 -8.21 7.55 3.22
CA GLY A 413 -8.69 8.90 2.94
C GLY A 413 -8.30 9.36 1.54
N ASN A 414 -7.06 9.11 1.12
CA ASN A 414 -6.59 9.47 -0.21
C ASN A 414 -7.33 8.72 -1.34
N LEU A 415 -7.68 7.44 -1.15
CA LEU A 415 -8.50 6.70 -2.13
C LEU A 415 -9.86 7.36 -2.35
N ALA A 416 -10.53 7.75 -1.28
CA ALA A 416 -11.82 8.43 -1.36
C ALA A 416 -11.67 9.86 -1.88
N HIS A 417 -10.64 10.59 -1.44
CA HIS A 417 -10.34 11.95 -1.90
C HIS A 417 -10.17 12.02 -3.42
N ARG A 418 -9.35 11.15 -4.01
CA ARG A 418 -9.11 11.12 -5.45
C ARG A 418 -10.38 10.80 -6.25
N ALA A 419 -11.18 9.84 -5.76
CA ALA A 419 -12.43 9.46 -6.41
C ALA A 419 -13.44 10.62 -6.47
N LEU A 420 -13.53 11.40 -5.39
CA LEU A 420 -14.52 12.50 -5.30
C LEU A 420 -14.01 13.84 -5.86
N LYS A 421 -12.71 14.13 -5.72
CA LYS A 421 -12.12 15.39 -6.18
C LYS A 421 -12.34 15.64 -7.68
N ARG A 422 -12.21 14.59 -8.50
CA ARG A 422 -12.40 14.71 -9.96
C ARG A 422 -13.86 14.91 -10.37
N MET A 423 -14.80 14.55 -9.51
CA MET A 423 -16.24 14.76 -9.71
C MET A 423 -16.73 16.09 -9.10
N PHE A 424 -15.88 16.74 -8.28
CA PHE A 424 -16.23 18.01 -7.64
C PHE A 424 -16.13 19.15 -8.64
N PRO A 425 -17.16 20.05 -8.74
CA PRO A 425 -17.19 21.13 -9.73
C PRO A 425 -16.04 22.13 -9.51
N GLU A 426 -15.32 22.46 -10.58
CA GLU A 426 -14.20 23.42 -10.52
C GLU A 426 -14.63 24.84 -10.14
N ASP A 427 -15.85 25.23 -10.54
CA ASP A 427 -16.43 26.55 -10.31
C ASP A 427 -17.19 26.65 -8.98
N PHE A 428 -17.16 25.62 -8.13
CA PHE A 428 -17.85 25.65 -6.84
C PHE A 428 -17.28 26.74 -5.94
N PRO A 429 -18.10 27.66 -5.39
CA PRO A 429 -17.60 28.89 -4.78
C PRO A 429 -16.98 28.72 -3.37
N TYR A 430 -17.21 27.57 -2.72
CA TYR A 430 -16.79 27.32 -1.34
C TYR A 430 -15.63 26.36 -1.26
N VAL A 431 -14.87 26.45 -0.16
CA VAL A 431 -13.98 25.39 0.29
C VAL A 431 -14.84 24.25 0.84
N CYS A 432 -14.56 23.03 0.45
CA CYS A 432 -15.31 21.86 0.88
C CYS A 432 -14.47 20.93 1.72
N ARG A 433 -14.95 20.58 2.92
CA ARG A 433 -14.34 19.57 3.77
C ARG A 433 -15.31 18.43 4.03
N ILE A 434 -14.93 17.22 3.64
CA ILE A 434 -15.63 15.98 3.98
C ILE A 434 -14.91 15.33 5.16
N VAL A 435 -15.67 14.90 6.16
CA VAL A 435 -15.18 14.03 7.23
C VAL A 435 -16.00 12.75 7.20
N SER A 436 -15.32 11.61 7.07
CA SER A 436 -15.95 10.29 7.08
C SER A 436 -15.48 9.49 8.28
N ASP A 437 -16.40 9.18 9.16
CA ASP A 437 -16.19 8.33 10.32
C ASP A 437 -16.75 6.93 10.02
N ILE A 438 -15.88 5.91 10.12
CA ILE A 438 -16.28 4.52 9.94
C ILE A 438 -16.88 4.02 11.24
N LEU A 439 -18.17 3.69 11.21
CA LEU A 439 -18.90 3.24 12.38
C LEU A 439 -18.87 1.72 12.53
N GLU A 440 -18.79 1.00 11.40
CA GLU A 440 -18.69 -0.45 11.35
C GLU A 440 -17.86 -0.88 10.14
N SER A 441 -17.04 -1.91 10.26
CA SER A 441 -16.17 -2.35 9.17
C SER A 441 -16.06 -3.87 9.04
N ASN A 442 -16.51 -4.37 7.89
CA ASN A 442 -16.26 -5.72 7.39
C ASN A 442 -15.85 -5.66 5.91
N GLY A 443 -14.75 -4.98 5.64
CA GLY A 443 -14.15 -4.83 4.30
C GLY A 443 -14.63 -3.61 3.52
N SER A 444 -13.68 -3.02 2.77
CA SER A 444 -13.87 -1.88 1.86
C SER A 444 -14.56 -0.65 2.47
N SER A 445 -14.08 -0.23 3.63
CA SER A 445 -14.56 0.98 4.32
C SER A 445 -14.22 2.28 3.58
N SER A 446 -13.11 2.31 2.81
CA SER A 446 -12.78 3.44 1.94
C SER A 446 -13.81 3.66 0.83
N MET A 447 -14.34 2.58 0.24
CA MET A 447 -15.40 2.68 -0.77
C MET A 447 -16.76 3.04 -0.14
N ALA A 448 -17.02 2.63 1.10
CA ALA A 448 -18.15 3.14 1.87
C ALA A 448 -18.04 4.67 2.08
N THR A 449 -16.82 5.18 2.30
CA THR A 449 -16.54 6.62 2.38
C THR A 449 -16.82 7.35 1.05
N VAL A 450 -16.48 6.75 -0.09
CA VAL A 450 -16.84 7.32 -1.41
C VAL A 450 -18.35 7.45 -1.52
N CYS A 451 -19.10 6.40 -1.18
CA CYS A 451 -20.56 6.41 -1.25
C CYS A 451 -21.19 7.43 -0.28
N ALA A 452 -20.78 7.41 0.99
CA ALA A 452 -21.28 8.34 2.01
C ALA A 452 -20.89 9.80 1.69
N GLY A 453 -19.65 10.02 1.18
CA GLY A 453 -19.16 11.32 0.76
C GLY A 453 -19.94 11.87 -0.44
N THR A 454 -20.24 11.04 -1.44
CA THR A 454 -21.11 11.41 -2.57
C THR A 454 -22.49 11.86 -2.07
N LEU A 455 -23.12 11.05 -1.22
CA LEU A 455 -24.46 11.36 -0.69
C LEU A 455 -24.45 12.66 0.13
N SER A 456 -23.43 12.86 0.96
CA SER A 456 -23.31 14.08 1.78
C SER A 456 -23.00 15.32 0.96
N LEU A 457 -22.26 15.21 -0.16
CA LEU A 457 -22.05 16.31 -1.10
C LEU A 457 -23.36 16.70 -1.81
N LEU A 458 -24.13 15.72 -2.29
CA LEU A 458 -25.43 15.95 -2.90
C LEU A 458 -26.43 16.57 -1.91
N ASP A 459 -26.41 16.11 -0.65
CA ASP A 459 -27.20 16.67 0.45
C ASP A 459 -26.84 18.14 0.73
N ALA A 460 -25.56 18.50 0.63
CA ALA A 460 -25.07 19.88 0.73
C ALA A 460 -25.37 20.75 -0.51
N GLY A 461 -26.03 20.20 -1.53
CA GLY A 461 -26.38 20.92 -2.76
C GLY A 461 -25.25 21.01 -3.79
N VAL A 462 -24.17 20.26 -3.63
CA VAL A 462 -23.10 20.16 -4.63
C VAL A 462 -23.59 19.32 -5.80
N LYS A 463 -23.54 19.90 -6.99
CA LYS A 463 -23.92 19.20 -8.24
C LYS A 463 -22.69 18.48 -8.77
N MET A 464 -22.70 17.16 -8.76
CA MET A 464 -21.63 16.30 -9.27
C MET A 464 -22.08 15.62 -10.56
#